data_1c194476e69339c1a3d9ca00aec81916
#
_entry.id   1c194476e69339c1a3d9ca00aec81916
#
_cell.length_a   1.000
_cell.length_b   1.000
_cell.length_c   1.000
_cell.angle_alpha   90.00
_cell.angle_beta   90.00
_cell.angle_gamma   90.00
#
_symmetry.space_group_name_H-M   'P 1'
#
loop_
_entity.id
_entity.type
_entity.pdbx_description
1 polymer ?
#
loop_
_entity_poly.entity_id
_entity_poly.type
_entity_poly.pdbx_seq_one_letter_code
_entity_poly.pdbx_strand_id
1 'polypeptide(L)'
;MDCGTRINVNTLENAMDAAKIMWVMYEHPEADFLDMAMRFMDIRKRIYTFPKMGEKAYFVAISTSSGTGSEVTPFAVITDETTGQKYPLADYELLPKMAIIDADMHMNQPKGLTAASGIDALTHA
;
A
#
# COMPACT_ATOMS: atom_id res chain seq x y z
N MET A 1 22.59 -0.42 -14.47
CA MET A 1 21.85 0.61 -13.72
C MET A 1 21.45 -0.04 -12.41
N ASP A 2 22.22 0.22 -11.36
CA ASP A 2 21.91 -0.32 -10.03
C ASP A 2 20.80 0.52 -9.43
N CYS A 3 19.58 -0.01 -9.41
CA CYS A 3 18.53 0.52 -8.55
C CYS A 3 18.85 0.04 -7.13
N GLY A 4 19.63 0.85 -6.40
CA GLY A 4 20.18 0.49 -5.09
C GLY A 4 19.18 0.46 -3.94
N THR A 5 17.89 0.52 -4.20
CA THR A 5 16.87 0.45 -3.15
C THR A 5 16.27 -0.96 -3.15
N ARG A 6 16.82 -1.84 -2.31
CA ARG A 6 16.18 -3.13 -2.03
C ARG A 6 14.94 -2.88 -1.18
N ILE A 7 13.78 -2.97 -1.79
CA ILE A 7 12.53 -3.03 -1.04
C ILE A 7 12.42 -4.44 -0.47
N ASN A 8 12.60 -4.58 0.84
CA ASN A 8 12.38 -5.85 1.50
C ASN A 8 10.90 -6.00 1.81
N VAL A 9 10.28 -6.98 1.21
CA VAL A 9 8.85 -7.30 1.38
C VAL A 9 8.51 -7.63 2.85
N ASN A 10 9.51 -8.03 3.65
CA ASN A 10 9.33 -8.36 5.07
C ASN A 10 9.17 -7.13 5.99
N THR A 11 9.48 -5.93 5.51
CA THR A 11 9.36 -4.66 6.25
C THR A 11 8.08 -3.89 5.91
N LEU A 12 7.24 -4.44 5.07
CA LEU A 12 5.96 -3.85 4.73
C LEU A 12 4.96 -4.20 5.84
N GLU A 13 4.37 -3.19 6.45
CA GLU A 13 3.42 -3.34 7.55
C GLU A 13 2.16 -4.12 7.12
N ASN A 14 1.94 -4.20 5.81
CA ASN A 14 0.81 -4.88 5.21
C ASN A 14 1.20 -5.49 3.87
N ALA A 15 0.85 -6.76 3.63
CA ALA A 15 1.03 -7.42 2.33
C ALA A 15 0.33 -6.68 1.19
N MET A 16 -0.76 -5.96 1.47
CA MET A 16 -1.47 -5.14 0.50
C MET A 16 -0.65 -3.93 0.05
N ASP A 17 0.08 -3.29 0.95
CA ASP A 17 0.97 -2.16 0.63
C ASP A 17 2.12 -2.64 -0.26
N ALA A 18 2.67 -3.84 0.03
CA ALA A 18 3.64 -4.49 -0.84
C ALA A 18 3.10 -4.70 -2.25
N ALA A 19 1.89 -5.23 -2.36
CA ALA A 19 1.26 -5.50 -3.64
C ALA A 19 1.01 -4.20 -4.43
N LYS A 20 0.59 -3.11 -3.78
CA LYS A 20 0.44 -1.79 -4.42
C LYS A 20 1.76 -1.29 -4.99
N ILE A 21 2.85 -1.41 -4.24
CA ILE A 21 4.17 -0.99 -4.71
C ILE A 21 4.66 -1.86 -5.86
N MET A 22 4.50 -3.17 -5.76
CA MET A 22 4.84 -4.08 -6.85
C MET A 22 4.04 -3.74 -8.12
N TRP A 23 2.77 -3.36 -7.97
CA TRP A 23 1.93 -2.91 -9.06
C TRP A 23 2.47 -1.63 -9.71
N VAL A 24 2.87 -0.63 -8.91
CA VAL A 24 3.52 0.59 -9.43
C VAL A 24 4.80 0.25 -10.19
N MET A 25 5.67 -0.58 -9.64
CA MET A 25 6.92 -0.97 -10.30
C MET A 25 6.69 -1.78 -11.59
N TYR A 26 5.62 -2.56 -11.64
CA TYR A 26 5.26 -3.31 -12.84
C TYR A 26 4.74 -2.39 -13.96
N GLU A 27 3.90 -1.44 -13.61
CA GLU A 27 3.32 -0.49 -14.59
C GLU A 27 4.33 0.56 -15.04
N HIS A 28 5.12 1.07 -14.09
CA HIS A 28 6.04 2.19 -14.27
C HIS A 28 7.42 1.86 -13.70
N PRO A 29 8.19 0.97 -14.34
CA PRO A 29 9.52 0.60 -13.86
C PRO A 29 10.52 1.76 -13.89
N GLU A 30 10.20 2.84 -14.62
CA GLU A 30 10.97 4.08 -14.69
C GLU A 30 10.69 5.05 -13.53
N ALA A 31 9.63 4.82 -12.73
CA ALA A 31 9.23 5.71 -11.66
C ALA A 31 10.25 5.70 -10.52
N ASP A 32 10.73 6.88 -10.12
CA ASP A 32 11.60 7.00 -8.97
C ASP A 32 10.77 6.99 -7.69
N PHE A 33 11.03 5.98 -6.89
CA PHE A 33 10.36 5.77 -5.62
C PHE A 33 10.58 6.92 -4.62
N LEU A 34 11.81 7.47 -4.55
CA LEU A 34 12.12 8.58 -3.67
C LEU A 34 11.38 9.86 -4.07
N ASP A 35 11.20 10.08 -5.36
CA ASP A 35 10.41 11.21 -5.86
C ASP A 35 8.92 11.08 -5.47
N MET A 36 8.37 9.88 -5.50
CA MET A 36 7.00 9.61 -5.08
C MET A 36 6.83 9.75 -3.56
N ALA A 37 7.80 9.27 -2.77
CA ALA A 37 7.74 9.23 -1.31
C ALA A 37 8.04 10.59 -0.66
N MET A 38 8.99 11.35 -1.18
CA MET A 38 9.45 12.61 -0.56
C MET A 38 8.45 13.77 -0.64
N ARG A 39 7.38 13.64 -1.43
CA ARG A 39 6.48 14.77 -1.71
C ARG A 39 5.11 14.65 -1.05
N PHE A 40 4.92 13.68 -0.19
CA PHE A 40 3.67 13.50 0.54
C PHE A 40 3.38 14.60 1.56
N MET A 41 4.40 15.27 2.08
CA MET A 41 4.27 16.25 3.17
C MET A 41 3.53 17.53 2.78
N ASP A 42 3.32 17.81 1.49
CA ASP A 42 2.56 18.98 1.05
C ASP A 42 1.57 18.65 -0.07
N ILE A 43 0.39 18.22 0.33
CA ILE A 43 -0.74 17.92 -0.57
C ILE A 43 -1.10 19.12 -1.48
N ARG A 44 -0.77 20.34 -1.06
CA ARG A 44 -1.10 21.57 -1.77
C ARG A 44 -0.07 21.94 -2.84
N LYS A 45 1.15 21.38 -2.75
CA LYS A 45 2.23 21.65 -3.70
C LYS A 45 2.64 20.38 -4.44
N ARG A 46 1.69 19.68 -5.04
CA ARG A 46 1.98 18.53 -5.90
C ARG A 46 2.83 18.98 -7.10
N ILE A 47 4.14 18.92 -6.95
CA ILE A 47 5.08 19.12 -8.05
C ILE A 47 5.22 17.84 -8.87
N TYR A 48 4.98 16.67 -8.24
CA TYR A 48 5.02 15.37 -8.88
C TYR A 48 3.61 14.89 -9.21
N THR A 49 3.38 14.56 -10.47
CA THR A 49 2.15 13.89 -10.90
C THR A 49 2.37 12.39 -10.79
N PHE A 50 1.59 11.72 -9.93
CA PHE A 50 1.66 10.27 -9.82
C PHE A 50 1.28 9.66 -11.17
N PRO A 51 2.00 8.62 -11.63
CA PRO A 51 1.69 7.99 -12.91
C PRO A 51 0.31 7.33 -12.87
N LYS A 52 -0.35 7.32 -14.03
CA LYS A 52 -1.67 6.70 -14.16
C LYS A 52 -1.56 5.19 -14.07
N MET A 53 -2.39 4.59 -13.21
CA MET A 53 -2.32 3.17 -12.91
C MET A 53 -3.48 2.38 -13.52
N GLY A 54 -3.24 1.09 -13.80
CA GLY A 54 -4.27 0.16 -14.29
C GLY A 54 -4.36 0.07 -15.81
N GLU A 55 -3.33 0.48 -16.52
CA GLU A 55 -3.25 0.35 -17.98
C GLU A 55 -2.69 -1.01 -18.42
N LYS A 56 -1.70 -1.54 -17.68
CA LYS A 56 -1.08 -2.84 -17.97
C LYS A 56 -1.67 -3.98 -17.13
N ALA A 57 -2.03 -3.70 -15.88
CA ALA A 57 -2.54 -4.69 -14.95
C ALA A 57 -3.74 -4.17 -14.16
N TYR A 58 -4.81 -4.97 -14.09
CA TYR A 58 -5.98 -4.67 -13.27
C TYR A 58 -5.74 -5.19 -11.84
N PHE A 59 -5.60 -4.28 -10.88
CA PHE A 59 -5.32 -4.65 -9.50
C PHE A 59 -6.60 -4.96 -8.73
N VAL A 60 -6.71 -6.20 -8.27
CA VAL A 60 -7.81 -6.68 -7.42
C VAL A 60 -7.27 -6.99 -6.03
N ALA A 61 -7.88 -6.41 -5.02
CA ALA A 61 -7.54 -6.64 -3.62
C ALA A 61 -8.57 -7.55 -2.97
N ILE A 62 -8.10 -8.62 -2.31
CA ILE A 62 -8.94 -9.54 -1.55
C ILE A 62 -8.50 -9.45 -0.10
N SER A 63 -9.39 -8.92 0.77
CA SER A 63 -9.09 -8.78 2.19
C SER A 63 -9.14 -10.11 2.91
N THR A 64 -8.17 -10.35 3.80
CA THR A 64 -8.12 -11.53 4.69
C THR A 64 -8.13 -11.15 6.18
N SER A 65 -8.18 -9.85 6.47
CA SER A 65 -8.33 -9.28 7.82
C SER A 65 -9.28 -8.08 7.75
N SER A 66 -9.97 -7.82 8.84
CA SER A 66 -10.94 -6.72 8.94
C SER A 66 -10.39 -5.66 9.90
N GLY A 67 -9.94 -4.52 9.39
CA GLY A 67 -9.38 -3.45 10.23
C GLY A 67 -8.76 -2.33 9.41
N THR A 68 -7.65 -2.55 8.76
CA THR A 68 -6.85 -1.51 8.08
C THR A 68 -7.53 -0.87 6.87
N GLY A 69 -8.48 -1.57 6.22
CA GLY A 69 -9.14 -1.05 5.01
C GLY A 69 -8.21 -0.83 3.82
N SER A 70 -7.04 -1.48 3.81
CA SER A 70 -6.03 -1.26 2.75
C SER A 70 -6.55 -1.59 1.35
N GLU A 71 -7.57 -2.44 1.24
CA GLU A 71 -8.25 -2.79 -0.02
C GLU A 71 -9.03 -1.63 -0.64
N VAL A 72 -9.34 -0.60 0.14
CA VAL A 72 -10.12 0.59 -0.28
C VAL A 72 -9.41 1.90 0.04
N THR A 73 -8.13 1.87 0.40
CA THR A 73 -7.36 3.07 0.72
C THR A 73 -6.34 3.42 -0.37
N PRO A 74 -6.12 4.71 -0.65
CA PRO A 74 -5.14 5.20 -1.60
C PRO A 74 -3.74 5.33 -0.99
N PHE A 75 -3.42 4.56 0.05
CA PHE A 75 -2.17 4.64 0.79
C PHE A 75 -1.34 3.36 0.66
N ALA A 76 -0.02 3.52 0.73
CA ALA A 76 0.93 2.44 0.96
C ALA A 76 2.09 2.98 1.79
N VAL A 77 2.55 2.23 2.79
CA VAL A 77 3.67 2.62 3.64
C VAL A 77 4.87 1.73 3.36
N ILE A 78 6.02 2.35 3.16
CA ILE A 78 7.28 1.66 2.91
C ILE A 78 8.29 2.06 3.97
N THR A 79 9.09 1.12 4.40
CA THR A 79 10.20 1.35 5.31
C THR A 79 11.52 1.21 4.55
N ASP A 80 12.35 2.24 4.62
CA ASP A 80 13.74 2.16 4.16
C ASP A 80 14.56 1.39 5.21
N GLU A 81 15.11 0.25 4.82
CA GLU A 81 15.89 -0.60 5.72
C GLU A 81 17.20 0.02 6.18
N THR A 82 17.77 0.92 5.39
CA THR A 82 19.06 1.55 5.72
C THR A 82 18.92 2.61 6.80
N THR A 83 17.83 3.36 6.78
CA THR A 83 17.56 4.46 7.71
C THR A 83 16.51 4.11 8.75
N GLY A 84 15.72 3.05 8.56
CA GLY A 84 14.54 2.71 9.38
C GLY A 84 13.39 3.70 9.22
N GLN A 85 13.48 4.62 8.26
CA GLN A 85 12.48 5.66 8.06
C GLN A 85 11.30 5.14 7.25
N LYS A 86 10.08 5.49 7.70
CA LYS A 86 8.84 5.16 7.00
C LYS A 86 8.47 6.26 6.02
N TYR A 87 8.18 5.87 4.80
CA TYR A 87 7.72 6.75 3.73
C TYR A 87 6.29 6.37 3.33
N PRO A 88 5.30 7.15 3.73
CA PRO A 88 3.94 6.96 3.23
C PRO A 88 3.83 7.48 1.79
N LEU A 89 3.26 6.66 0.94
CA LEU A 89 2.78 7.04 -0.38
C LEU A 89 1.28 7.26 -0.31
N ALA A 90 0.79 8.31 -0.92
CA ALA A 90 -0.64 8.59 -1.00
C ALA A 90 -1.00 9.19 -2.35
N ASP A 91 -1.74 8.43 -3.13
CA ASP A 91 -2.37 8.92 -4.36
C ASP A 91 -3.57 8.05 -4.70
N TYR A 92 -4.61 8.66 -5.28
CA TYR A 92 -5.81 7.93 -5.71
C TYR A 92 -5.51 6.86 -6.77
N GLU A 93 -4.42 7.00 -7.51
CA GLU A 93 -3.96 5.98 -8.45
C GLU A 93 -3.52 4.68 -7.78
N LEU A 94 -3.17 4.71 -6.46
CA LEU A 94 -2.86 3.51 -5.65
C LEU A 94 -4.11 2.75 -5.20
N LEU A 95 -5.31 3.30 -5.45
CA LEU A 95 -6.54 2.62 -5.07
C LEU A 95 -6.70 1.35 -5.90
N PRO A 96 -6.92 0.17 -5.28
CA PRO A 96 -7.26 -1.01 -6.03
C PRO A 96 -8.48 -0.78 -6.93
N LYS A 97 -8.45 -1.30 -8.14
CA LYS A 97 -9.55 -1.13 -9.10
C LYS A 97 -10.79 -1.94 -8.71
N MET A 98 -10.60 -2.98 -7.89
CA MET A 98 -11.67 -3.77 -7.29
C MET A 98 -11.23 -4.27 -5.92
N ALA A 99 -12.13 -4.21 -4.95
CA ALA A 99 -11.99 -4.87 -3.66
C ALA A 99 -13.03 -5.99 -3.54
N ILE A 100 -12.57 -7.17 -3.12
CA ILE A 100 -13.44 -8.31 -2.83
C ILE A 100 -13.39 -8.55 -1.32
N ILE A 101 -14.53 -8.45 -0.66
CA ILE A 101 -14.70 -8.69 0.76
C ILE A 101 -15.54 -9.96 0.91
N ASP A 102 -14.87 -11.03 1.35
CA ASP A 102 -15.49 -12.33 1.56
C ASP A 102 -15.23 -12.77 3.00
N ALA A 103 -16.30 -13.01 3.76
CA ALA A 103 -16.22 -13.41 5.15
C ALA A 103 -15.48 -14.76 5.33
N ASP A 104 -15.56 -15.66 4.36
CA ASP A 104 -14.90 -16.97 4.43
C ASP A 104 -13.36 -16.82 4.45
N MET A 105 -12.81 -15.78 3.83
CA MET A 105 -11.38 -15.46 3.85
C MET A 105 -10.88 -15.04 5.24
N HIS A 106 -11.78 -14.62 6.14
CA HIS A 106 -11.47 -14.17 7.50
C HIS A 106 -11.64 -15.26 8.55
N MET A 107 -12.29 -16.38 8.24
CA MET A 107 -12.69 -17.41 9.21
C MET A 107 -11.50 -18.07 9.92
N ASN A 108 -10.35 -18.15 9.28
CA ASN A 108 -9.14 -18.76 9.83
C ASN A 108 -8.22 -17.75 10.55
N GLN A 109 -8.64 -16.51 10.72
CA GLN A 109 -7.85 -15.47 11.38
C GLN A 109 -7.68 -15.81 12.89
N PRO A 110 -6.44 -15.72 13.44
CA PRO A 110 -6.22 -15.92 14.86
C PRO A 110 -7.03 -14.93 15.70
N LYS A 111 -7.58 -15.39 16.83
CA LYS A 111 -8.44 -14.58 17.71
C LYS A 111 -7.78 -13.27 18.17
N GLY A 112 -6.47 -13.28 18.46
CA GLY A 112 -5.73 -12.07 18.83
C GLY A 112 -5.66 -11.04 17.70
N LEU A 113 -5.47 -11.51 16.48
CA LEU A 113 -5.47 -10.64 15.29
C LEU A 113 -6.88 -10.10 15.01
N THR A 114 -7.91 -10.93 15.15
CA THR A 114 -9.31 -10.48 14.99
C THR A 114 -9.67 -9.38 15.99
N ALA A 115 -9.25 -9.51 17.25
CA ALA A 115 -9.48 -8.49 18.27
C ALA A 115 -8.72 -7.19 17.96
N ALA A 116 -7.43 -7.30 17.61
CA ALA A 116 -6.61 -6.14 17.29
C ALA A 116 -7.13 -5.39 16.05
N SER A 117 -7.45 -6.10 14.97
CA SER A 117 -7.97 -5.50 13.75
C SER A 117 -9.38 -4.93 13.93
N GLY A 118 -10.21 -5.56 14.77
CA GLY A 118 -11.53 -5.03 15.10
C GLY A 118 -11.46 -3.71 15.90
N ILE A 119 -10.51 -3.58 16.83
CA ILE A 119 -10.26 -2.32 17.55
C ILE A 119 -9.70 -1.26 16.60
N ASP A 120 -8.81 -1.65 15.68
CA ASP A 120 -8.29 -0.76 14.65
C ASP A 120 -9.43 -0.19 13.78
N ALA A 121 -10.32 -1.04 13.27
CA ALA A 121 -11.50 -0.62 12.53
C ALA A 121 -12.38 0.35 13.32
N LEU A 122 -12.61 0.07 14.61
CA LEU A 122 -13.38 0.94 15.48
C LEU A 122 -12.71 2.31 15.70
N THR A 123 -11.37 2.33 15.72
CA THR A 123 -10.60 3.58 15.89
C THR A 123 -10.68 4.46 14.65
N HIS A 124 -10.79 3.85 13.46
CA HIS A 124 -10.93 4.58 12.20
C HIS A 124 -12.34 5.07 11.91
N ALA A 125 -13.36 4.47 12.51
CA ALA A 125 -14.77 4.85 12.36
C ALA A 125 -15.16 6.04 13.24
#